data_745c305fac6df9f7f675501a2fcaa703
#
_entry.id   745c305fac6df9f7f675501a2fcaa703
#
_cell.length_a   1.000
_cell.length_b   1.000
_cell.length_c   1.000
_cell.angle_alpha   90.00
_cell.angle_beta   90.00
_cell.angle_gamma   90.00
#
_symmetry.space_group_name_H-M   'P 1'
#
loop_
_entity.id
_entity.type
_entity.pdbx_description
1 polymer ?
#
loop_
_entity_poly.entity_id
_entity_poly.type
_entity_poly.pdbx_seq_one_letter_code
_entity_poly.pdbx_strand_id
1 'polypeptide(L)'
;MAADAPGPVPSPGEGDDDRSAAASDDRLRGATGLTDAQKSLRAQMLATEHWSLLASRSTTQSEVLTRIAIFLTLVSAGLVTLGVLGNATGFRGWFGLAAIGVIVLLTLLGVITQVRVFNTATEDLAYVLAMNRLRGAYLDLDPGIEPYFLMGTTDDGPGIDRTYYPFAPRDRTQVFGSSMMVMLVVNTALGGLLVGSLVFAATSSPGWSLASGAVVAVAAFVLWMLWGYRGYTEVMRVHVPLRRSPEA
;
A
#
# COMPACT_ATOMS: atom_id res chain seq x y z
N MET A 1 -14.89 48.88 -35.39
CA MET A 1 -15.37 47.71 -34.59
C MET A 1 -14.12 46.87 -34.30
N ALA A 2 -13.41 47.19 -33.21
CA ALA A 2 -12.18 46.52 -32.82
C ALA A 2 -12.60 45.37 -31.89
N ALA A 3 -12.18 44.15 -32.28
CA ALA A 3 -12.40 42.96 -31.46
C ALA A 3 -11.42 42.94 -30.29
N ASP A 4 -11.95 42.87 -29.09
CA ASP A 4 -11.20 42.77 -27.84
C ASP A 4 -10.52 41.40 -27.81
N ALA A 5 -9.19 41.40 -27.62
CA ALA A 5 -8.41 40.17 -27.52
C ALA A 5 -8.62 39.56 -26.12
N PRO A 6 -8.82 38.24 -25.98
CA PRO A 6 -8.94 37.62 -24.67
C PRO A 6 -7.62 37.73 -23.89
N GLY A 7 -7.72 38.20 -22.64
CA GLY A 7 -6.58 38.27 -21.72
C GLY A 7 -5.92 36.91 -21.46
N PRO A 8 -4.67 36.89 -20.97
CA PRO A 8 -3.94 35.67 -20.74
C PRO A 8 -4.66 34.78 -19.72
N VAL A 9 -4.83 33.50 -20.06
CA VAL A 9 -5.36 32.47 -19.16
C VAL A 9 -4.32 32.22 -18.06
N PRO A 10 -4.67 32.33 -16.77
CA PRO A 10 -3.71 32.09 -15.68
C PRO A 10 -3.21 30.64 -15.73
N SER A 11 -1.92 30.46 -15.50
CA SER A 11 -1.27 29.15 -15.48
C SER A 11 -1.85 28.27 -14.36
N PRO A 12 -2.00 26.93 -14.55
CA PRO A 12 -2.68 26.03 -13.61
C PRO A 12 -2.01 25.88 -12.22
N GLY A 13 -0.88 26.54 -11.94
CA GLY A 13 -0.15 26.46 -10.67
C GLY A 13 -0.36 27.66 -9.74
N GLU A 14 -0.58 28.84 -10.28
CA GLU A 14 -0.57 30.09 -9.52
C GLU A 14 -1.79 30.29 -8.59
N GLY A 15 -2.92 29.72 -8.93
CA GLY A 15 -4.15 29.82 -8.12
C GLY A 15 -4.24 28.84 -6.95
N ASP A 16 -3.47 27.76 -6.99
CA ASP A 16 -3.46 26.72 -5.94
C ASP A 16 -2.47 27.04 -4.81
N ASP A 17 -1.35 27.70 -5.14
CA ASP A 17 -0.36 28.12 -4.15
C ASP A 17 -0.89 29.30 -3.30
N ASP A 18 -1.59 30.25 -3.90
CA ASP A 18 -2.24 31.35 -3.18
C ASP A 18 -3.35 30.85 -2.24
N ARG A 19 -4.13 29.86 -2.66
CA ARG A 19 -5.17 29.25 -1.80
C ARG A 19 -4.57 28.46 -0.64
N SER A 20 -3.45 27.77 -0.86
CA SER A 20 -2.73 27.03 0.17
C SER A 20 -2.09 27.96 1.20
N ALA A 21 -1.49 29.06 0.74
CA ALA A 21 -0.92 30.09 1.61
C ALA A 21 -2.00 30.83 2.42
N ALA A 22 -3.12 31.22 1.81
CA ALA A 22 -4.24 31.85 2.48
C ALA A 22 -4.89 30.91 3.53
N ALA A 23 -5.04 29.64 3.20
CA ALA A 23 -5.58 28.65 4.15
C ALA A 23 -4.63 28.36 5.32
N SER A 24 -3.33 28.49 5.13
CA SER A 24 -2.33 28.34 6.20
C SER A 24 -2.34 29.56 7.14
N ASP A 25 -2.45 30.76 6.59
CA ASP A 25 -2.52 32.01 7.37
C ASP A 25 -3.82 32.10 8.19
N ASP A 26 -4.96 31.65 7.64
CA ASP A 26 -6.23 31.58 8.35
C ASP A 26 -6.22 30.56 9.50
N ARG A 27 -5.53 29.44 9.34
CA ARG A 27 -5.34 28.45 10.41
C ARG A 27 -4.45 28.96 11.54
N LEU A 28 -3.36 29.65 11.21
CA LEU A 28 -2.48 30.28 12.21
C LEU A 28 -3.25 31.37 12.97
N ARG A 29 -4.07 32.18 12.30
CA ARG A 29 -4.95 33.17 12.95
C ARG A 29 -6.00 32.50 13.82
N GLY A 30 -6.58 31.38 13.39
CA GLY A 30 -7.52 30.58 14.18
C GLY A 30 -6.89 29.97 15.44
N ALA A 31 -5.59 29.65 15.41
CA ALA A 31 -4.86 29.13 16.58
C ALA A 31 -4.40 30.24 17.55
N THR A 32 -4.01 31.41 17.03
CA THR A 32 -3.56 32.54 17.86
C THR A 32 -4.69 33.21 18.64
N GLY A 33 -5.94 33.05 18.22
CA GLY A 33 -7.12 33.58 18.91
C GLY A 33 -7.67 32.69 20.04
N LEU A 34 -7.11 31.47 20.24
CA LEU A 34 -7.60 30.56 21.27
C LEU A 34 -7.06 30.90 22.67
N THR A 35 -7.92 30.75 23.68
CA THR A 35 -7.50 30.78 25.07
C THR A 35 -6.68 29.53 25.41
N ASP A 36 -5.87 29.58 26.49
CA ASP A 36 -5.07 28.42 26.90
C ASP A 36 -5.91 27.18 27.23
N ALA A 37 -7.11 27.38 27.78
CA ALA A 37 -8.07 26.30 28.01
C ALA A 37 -8.52 25.65 26.69
N GLN A 38 -8.80 26.46 25.67
CA GLN A 38 -9.19 25.98 24.33
C GLN A 38 -8.05 25.27 23.61
N LYS A 39 -6.81 25.78 23.75
CA LYS A 39 -5.60 25.09 23.21
C LYS A 39 -5.39 23.73 23.88
N SER A 40 -5.53 23.66 25.23
CA SER A 40 -5.43 22.39 25.95
C SER A 40 -6.50 21.38 25.51
N LEU A 41 -7.75 21.81 25.40
CA LEU A 41 -8.83 20.94 24.92
C LEU A 41 -8.57 20.44 23.49
N ARG A 42 -8.14 21.36 22.59
CA ARG A 42 -7.81 20.99 21.21
C ARG A 42 -6.65 19.99 21.15
N ALA A 43 -5.60 20.19 21.94
CA ALA A 43 -4.48 19.25 22.04
C ALA A 43 -4.91 17.87 22.51
N GLN A 44 -5.83 17.78 23.49
CA GLN A 44 -6.38 16.51 23.97
C GLN A 44 -7.19 15.79 22.89
N MET A 45 -8.03 16.52 22.14
CA MET A 45 -8.80 15.94 21.04
C MET A 45 -7.87 15.39 19.93
N LEU A 46 -6.85 16.16 19.54
CA LEU A 46 -5.85 15.73 18.56
C LEU A 46 -5.06 14.50 19.04
N ALA A 47 -4.70 14.46 20.34
CA ALA A 47 -3.99 13.33 20.93
C ALA A 47 -4.86 12.06 20.95
N THR A 48 -6.14 12.19 21.29
CA THR A 48 -7.09 11.07 21.26
C THR A 48 -7.22 10.50 19.85
N GLU A 49 -7.38 11.37 18.84
CA GLU A 49 -7.44 10.97 17.45
C GLU A 49 -6.13 10.30 16.98
N HIS A 50 -4.99 10.87 17.36
CA HIS A 50 -3.68 10.28 17.03
C HIS A 50 -3.53 8.85 17.57
N TRP A 51 -3.92 8.61 18.84
CA TRP A 51 -3.92 7.29 19.43
C TRP A 51 -4.90 6.32 18.74
N SER A 52 -6.09 6.80 18.38
CA SER A 52 -7.07 6.02 17.65
C SER A 52 -6.53 5.57 16.27
N LEU A 53 -5.92 6.48 15.52
CA LEU A 53 -5.30 6.17 14.23
C LEU A 53 -4.14 5.18 14.37
N LEU A 54 -3.29 5.36 15.39
CA LEU A 54 -2.17 4.46 15.65
C LEU A 54 -2.66 3.04 15.99
N ALA A 55 -3.68 2.92 16.84
CA ALA A 55 -4.29 1.65 17.20
C ALA A 55 -4.93 0.98 15.99
N SER A 56 -5.69 1.71 15.19
CA SER A 56 -6.33 1.21 13.96
C SER A 56 -5.28 0.72 12.95
N ARG A 57 -4.23 1.51 12.73
CA ARG A 57 -3.10 1.14 11.86
C ARG A 57 -2.43 -0.16 12.32
N SER A 58 -2.13 -0.26 13.62
CA SER A 58 -1.51 -1.45 14.22
C SER A 58 -2.38 -2.69 14.04
N THR A 59 -3.69 -2.56 14.27
CA THR A 59 -4.65 -3.65 14.11
C THR A 59 -4.73 -4.11 12.65
N THR A 60 -4.83 -3.17 11.72
CA THR A 60 -4.89 -3.49 10.27
C THR A 60 -3.62 -4.19 9.79
N GLN A 61 -2.45 -3.73 10.22
CA GLN A 61 -1.18 -4.38 9.89
C GLN A 61 -1.06 -5.77 10.51
N SER A 62 -1.44 -5.94 11.77
CA SER A 62 -1.43 -7.24 12.46
C SER A 62 -2.38 -8.25 11.79
N GLU A 63 -3.58 -7.82 11.40
CA GLU A 63 -4.53 -8.65 10.68
C GLU A 63 -3.95 -9.17 9.36
N VAL A 64 -3.34 -8.30 8.57
CA VAL A 64 -2.78 -8.71 7.26
C VAL A 64 -1.59 -9.64 7.42
N LEU A 65 -0.70 -9.39 8.39
CA LEU A 65 0.43 -10.28 8.65
C LEU A 65 -0.04 -11.66 9.10
N THR A 66 -1.09 -11.73 9.92
CA THR A 66 -1.71 -12.99 10.34
C THR A 66 -2.29 -13.74 9.14
N ARG A 67 -3.00 -13.07 8.23
CA ARG A 67 -3.53 -13.69 7.00
C ARG A 67 -2.42 -14.23 6.10
N ILE A 68 -1.33 -13.47 5.96
CA ILE A 68 -0.14 -13.92 5.21
C ILE A 68 0.45 -15.19 5.84
N ALA A 69 0.64 -15.20 7.16
CA ALA A 69 1.17 -16.37 7.88
C ALA A 69 0.29 -17.60 7.72
N ILE A 70 -1.03 -17.46 7.85
CA ILE A 70 -1.99 -18.54 7.62
C ILE A 70 -1.88 -19.05 6.17
N PHE A 71 -1.85 -18.15 5.20
CA PHE A 71 -1.73 -18.53 3.79
C PHE A 71 -0.44 -19.31 3.50
N LEU A 72 0.71 -18.83 3.98
CA LEU A 72 1.99 -19.54 3.80
C LEU A 72 2.00 -20.91 4.49
N THR A 73 1.35 -21.04 5.64
CA THR A 73 1.15 -22.31 6.32
C THR A 73 0.31 -23.27 5.48
N LEU A 74 -0.78 -22.79 4.88
CA LEU A 74 -1.63 -23.58 3.99
C LEU A 74 -0.88 -24.01 2.72
N VAL A 75 -0.07 -23.12 2.14
CA VAL A 75 0.81 -23.48 1.01
C VAL A 75 1.77 -24.59 1.39
N SER A 76 2.45 -24.48 2.53
CA SER A 76 3.37 -25.49 3.03
C SER A 76 2.67 -26.82 3.29
N ALA A 77 1.52 -26.80 3.96
CA ALA A 77 0.73 -28.01 4.22
C ALA A 77 0.23 -28.65 2.91
N GLY A 78 -0.21 -27.85 1.95
CA GLY A 78 -0.61 -28.33 0.62
C GLY A 78 0.52 -29.01 -0.12
N LEU A 79 1.73 -28.43 -0.12
CA LEU A 79 2.91 -29.05 -0.76
C LEU A 79 3.31 -30.35 -0.09
N VAL A 80 3.29 -30.42 1.25
CA VAL A 80 3.55 -31.67 2.00
C VAL A 80 2.48 -32.73 1.66
N THR A 81 1.22 -32.35 1.64
CA THR A 81 0.13 -33.25 1.26
C THR A 81 0.31 -33.82 -0.14
N LEU A 82 0.70 -32.97 -1.11
CA LEU A 82 0.98 -33.40 -2.48
C LEU A 82 2.20 -34.32 -2.53
N GLY A 83 3.24 -34.08 -1.73
CA GLY A 83 4.40 -34.97 -1.63
C GLY A 83 4.03 -36.36 -1.10
N VAL A 84 3.25 -36.42 -0.01
CA VAL A 84 2.77 -37.69 0.58
C VAL A 84 1.86 -38.42 -0.40
N LEU A 85 0.91 -37.71 -1.01
CA LEU A 85 -0.02 -38.30 -1.97
C LEU A 85 0.69 -38.83 -3.21
N GLY A 86 1.65 -38.04 -3.75
CA GLY A 86 2.46 -38.46 -4.88
C GLY A 86 3.25 -39.72 -4.60
N ASN A 87 3.86 -39.81 -3.43
CA ASN A 87 4.60 -41.03 -3.03
C ASN A 87 3.65 -42.24 -2.89
N ALA A 88 2.49 -42.05 -2.26
CA ALA A 88 1.51 -43.13 -2.06
C ALA A 88 0.88 -43.64 -3.38
N THR A 89 0.72 -42.76 -4.38
CA THR A 89 0.12 -43.13 -5.68
C THR A 89 1.16 -43.44 -6.77
N GLY A 90 2.46 -43.29 -6.47
CA GLY A 90 3.54 -43.35 -7.47
C GLY A 90 3.36 -42.29 -8.56
N PHE A 91 2.79 -41.14 -8.24
CA PHE A 91 2.48 -40.00 -9.13
C PHE A 91 1.56 -40.40 -10.32
N ARG A 92 0.70 -41.38 -10.12
CA ARG A 92 -0.18 -41.94 -11.17
C ARG A 92 -1.66 -41.87 -10.75
N GLY A 93 -2.51 -42.27 -11.69
CA GLY A 93 -3.94 -42.33 -11.48
C GLY A 93 -4.56 -40.96 -11.22
N TRP A 94 -5.29 -40.83 -10.13
CA TRP A 94 -6.00 -39.62 -9.75
C TRP A 94 -5.13 -38.52 -9.11
N PHE A 95 -3.82 -38.79 -8.92
CA PHE A 95 -2.88 -37.81 -8.32
C PHE A 95 -2.89 -36.46 -9.05
N GLY A 96 -2.85 -36.46 -10.40
CA GLY A 96 -2.87 -35.25 -11.19
C GLY A 96 -4.11 -34.36 -10.93
N LEU A 97 -5.28 -34.99 -10.84
CA LEU A 97 -6.53 -34.29 -10.52
C LEU A 97 -6.51 -33.67 -9.12
N ALA A 98 -6.05 -34.45 -8.13
CA ALA A 98 -5.92 -33.96 -6.76
C ALA A 98 -4.90 -32.81 -6.66
N ALA A 99 -3.76 -32.93 -7.35
CA ALA A 99 -2.74 -31.90 -7.37
C ALA A 99 -3.28 -30.57 -7.95
N ILE A 100 -3.98 -30.64 -9.10
CA ILE A 100 -4.64 -29.48 -9.69
C ILE A 100 -5.66 -28.88 -8.71
N GLY A 101 -6.48 -29.70 -8.07
CA GLY A 101 -7.48 -29.25 -7.09
C GLY A 101 -6.86 -28.50 -5.91
N VAL A 102 -5.77 -29.02 -5.34
CA VAL A 102 -5.02 -28.32 -4.25
C VAL A 102 -4.42 -27.02 -4.74
N ILE A 103 -3.79 -27.01 -5.91
CA ILE A 103 -3.17 -25.79 -6.46
C ILE A 103 -4.23 -24.74 -6.80
N VAL A 104 -5.39 -25.12 -7.34
CA VAL A 104 -6.52 -24.21 -7.58
C VAL A 104 -6.98 -23.56 -6.28
N LEU A 105 -7.18 -24.36 -5.23
CA LEU A 105 -7.60 -23.84 -3.92
C LEU A 105 -6.57 -22.86 -3.36
N LEU A 106 -5.28 -23.23 -3.37
CA LEU A 106 -4.22 -22.37 -2.88
C LEU A 106 -4.09 -21.09 -3.72
N THR A 107 -4.23 -21.16 -5.04
CA THR A 107 -4.21 -19.99 -5.92
C THR A 107 -5.38 -19.06 -5.60
N LEU A 108 -6.58 -19.58 -5.40
CA LEU A 108 -7.76 -18.79 -5.05
C LEU A 108 -7.58 -18.07 -3.71
N LEU A 109 -7.13 -18.79 -2.67
CA LEU A 109 -6.84 -18.20 -1.36
C LEU A 109 -5.71 -17.17 -1.45
N GLY A 110 -4.70 -17.43 -2.28
CA GLY A 110 -3.60 -16.52 -2.56
C GLY A 110 -4.08 -15.21 -3.20
N VAL A 111 -4.95 -15.28 -4.20
CA VAL A 111 -5.55 -14.10 -4.86
C VAL A 111 -6.35 -13.26 -3.85
N ILE A 112 -7.21 -13.89 -3.03
CA ILE A 112 -8.00 -13.20 -2.01
C ILE A 112 -7.08 -12.50 -0.99
N THR A 113 -6.03 -13.20 -0.53
CA THR A 113 -5.05 -12.62 0.40
C THR A 113 -4.27 -11.48 -0.25
N GLN A 114 -3.87 -11.62 -1.52
CA GLN A 114 -3.14 -10.57 -2.26
C GLN A 114 -3.97 -9.28 -2.40
N VAL A 115 -5.26 -9.40 -2.73
CA VAL A 115 -6.17 -8.26 -2.79
C VAL A 115 -6.23 -7.55 -1.42
N ARG A 116 -6.34 -8.30 -0.32
CA ARG A 116 -6.35 -7.72 1.03
C ARG A 116 -5.03 -7.01 1.35
N VAL A 117 -3.88 -7.57 0.97
CA VAL A 117 -2.57 -6.95 1.15
C VAL A 117 -2.49 -5.58 0.45
N PHE A 118 -2.99 -5.47 -0.78
CA PHE A 118 -3.02 -4.19 -1.49
C PHE A 118 -3.98 -3.18 -0.86
N ASN A 119 -5.16 -3.61 -0.44
CA ASN A 119 -6.11 -2.74 0.26
C ASN A 119 -5.50 -2.20 1.56
N THR A 120 -4.82 -3.06 2.33
CA THR A 120 -4.13 -2.66 3.55
C THR A 120 -3.00 -1.65 3.27
N ALA A 121 -2.25 -1.79 2.18
CA ALA A 121 -1.24 -0.81 1.81
C ALA A 121 -1.85 0.59 1.52
N THR A 122 -3.02 0.62 0.90
CA THR A 122 -3.79 1.85 0.66
C THR A 122 -4.35 2.43 1.95
N GLU A 123 -4.87 1.58 2.85
CA GLU A 123 -5.33 1.99 4.19
C GLU A 123 -4.17 2.55 5.02
N ASP A 124 -2.97 1.93 4.97
CA ASP A 124 -1.77 2.40 5.67
C ASP A 124 -1.35 3.80 5.21
N LEU A 125 -1.39 4.05 3.90
CA LEU A 125 -1.13 5.38 3.34
C LEU A 125 -2.11 6.42 3.88
N ALA A 126 -3.40 6.09 3.97
CA ALA A 126 -4.43 6.98 4.53
C ALA A 126 -4.16 7.29 6.01
N TYR A 127 -3.75 6.28 6.81
CA TYR A 127 -3.33 6.52 8.21
C TYR A 127 -2.11 7.42 8.30
N VAL A 128 -1.11 7.25 7.44
CA VAL A 128 0.09 8.11 7.42
C VAL A 128 -0.28 9.55 7.10
N LEU A 129 -1.11 9.77 6.09
CA LEU A 129 -1.62 11.10 5.74
C LEU A 129 -2.36 11.75 6.90
N ALA A 130 -3.28 11.01 7.56
CA ALA A 130 -4.03 11.52 8.69
C ALA A 130 -3.11 11.87 9.88
N MET A 131 -2.15 11.01 10.21
CA MET A 131 -1.18 11.28 11.30
C MET A 131 -0.26 12.46 10.99
N ASN A 132 0.15 12.64 9.74
CA ASN A 132 0.94 13.81 9.35
C ASN A 132 0.12 15.11 9.49
N ARG A 133 -1.17 15.10 9.11
CA ARG A 133 -2.09 16.23 9.37
C ARG A 133 -2.19 16.58 10.85
N LEU A 134 -2.32 15.57 11.71
CA LEU A 134 -2.37 15.79 13.17
C LEU A 134 -1.06 16.39 13.70
N ARG A 135 0.11 15.89 13.23
CA ARG A 135 1.40 16.48 13.60
C ARG A 135 1.49 17.94 13.15
N GLY A 136 1.04 18.25 11.93
CA GLY A 136 0.92 19.63 11.47
C GLY A 136 0.02 20.48 12.36
N ALA A 137 -1.12 19.93 12.81
CA ALA A 137 -2.03 20.65 13.73
C ALA A 137 -1.42 20.89 15.12
N TYR A 138 -0.53 20.02 15.61
CA TYR A 138 0.24 20.29 16.83
C TYR A 138 1.21 21.48 16.65
N LEU A 139 1.85 21.60 15.48
CA LEU A 139 2.71 22.76 15.19
C LEU A 139 1.92 24.07 15.13
N ASP A 140 0.65 24.03 14.72
CA ASP A 140 -0.22 25.21 14.79
C ASP A 140 -0.54 25.64 16.23
N LEU A 141 -0.54 24.70 17.18
CA LEU A 141 -0.74 24.99 18.61
C LEU A 141 0.54 25.49 19.29
N ASP A 142 1.68 24.88 18.96
CA ASP A 142 2.98 25.21 19.51
C ASP A 142 4.09 24.92 18.49
N PRO A 143 4.57 25.92 17.74
CA PRO A 143 5.68 25.73 16.80
C PRO A 143 6.99 25.26 17.47
N GLY A 144 7.17 25.49 18.77
CA GLY A 144 8.38 25.10 19.51
C GLY A 144 8.58 23.59 19.62
N ILE A 145 7.56 22.78 19.33
CA ILE A 145 7.68 21.31 19.36
C ILE A 145 8.20 20.71 18.05
N GLU A 146 8.36 21.48 16.97
CA GLU A 146 8.82 20.99 15.68
C GLU A 146 10.11 20.14 15.74
N PRO A 147 11.17 20.53 16.48
CA PRO A 147 12.41 19.76 16.54
C PRO A 147 12.26 18.34 17.10
N TYR A 148 11.16 18.06 17.81
CA TYR A 148 10.88 16.74 18.40
C TYR A 148 10.14 15.80 17.43
N PHE A 149 9.69 16.28 16.27
CA PHE A 149 9.05 15.46 15.27
C PHE A 149 10.05 14.94 14.23
N LEU A 150 10.39 13.66 14.32
CA LEU A 150 11.22 12.97 13.34
C LEU A 150 10.46 12.70 12.02
N MET A 151 9.18 12.37 12.16
CA MET A 151 8.28 12.03 11.04
C MET A 151 7.73 13.29 10.37
N GLY A 152 7.20 13.16 9.16
CA GLY A 152 6.61 14.27 8.41
C GLY A 152 5.44 14.94 9.13
N THR A 153 5.34 16.25 8.98
CA THR A 153 4.27 17.11 9.51
C THR A 153 3.39 17.69 8.40
N THR A 154 3.69 17.31 7.15
CA THR A 154 2.96 17.70 5.94
C THR A 154 2.31 16.46 5.32
N ASP A 155 1.19 16.66 4.66
CA ASP A 155 0.38 15.59 4.06
C ASP A 155 0.50 15.53 2.53
N ASP A 156 1.68 15.89 2.03
CA ASP A 156 2.11 15.79 0.63
C ASP A 156 3.12 14.65 0.42
N GLY A 157 3.59 14.48 -0.81
CA GLY A 157 4.57 13.43 -1.16
C GLY A 157 5.83 13.45 -0.29
N PRO A 158 6.55 14.60 -0.18
CA PRO A 158 7.72 14.70 0.69
C PRO A 158 7.44 14.38 2.16
N GLY A 159 6.30 14.82 2.70
CA GLY A 159 5.89 14.52 4.08
C GLY A 159 5.63 13.03 4.30
N ILE A 160 5.03 12.33 3.33
CA ILE A 160 4.84 10.89 3.36
C ILE A 160 6.19 10.17 3.33
N ASP A 161 7.07 10.56 2.40
CA ASP A 161 8.40 9.96 2.27
C ASP A 161 9.22 10.14 3.56
N ARG A 162 9.18 11.31 4.19
CA ARG A 162 9.81 11.54 5.49
C ARG A 162 9.23 10.67 6.61
N THR A 163 7.95 10.33 6.54
CA THR A 163 7.31 9.46 7.54
C THR A 163 7.70 8.00 7.36
N TYR A 164 7.78 7.51 6.13
CA TYR A 164 8.19 6.13 5.86
C TYR A 164 9.71 5.93 5.93
N TYR A 165 10.50 6.97 5.59
CA TYR A 165 11.95 6.91 5.43
C TYR A 165 12.65 8.06 6.16
N PRO A 166 12.55 8.14 7.50
CA PRO A 166 13.04 9.31 8.26
C PRO A 166 14.56 9.47 8.27
N PHE A 167 15.32 8.40 7.97
CA PHE A 167 16.78 8.41 8.05
C PHE A 167 17.50 8.37 6.70
N ALA A 168 16.83 7.90 5.66
CA ALA A 168 17.41 7.74 4.34
C ALA A 168 16.33 7.80 3.26
N PRO A 169 16.66 8.24 2.03
CA PRO A 169 15.72 8.19 0.94
C PRO A 169 15.30 6.72 0.65
N ARG A 170 14.15 6.55 0.05
CA ARG A 170 13.57 5.24 -0.30
C ARG A 170 14.57 4.40 -1.10
N ASP A 171 14.93 3.23 -0.56
CA ASP A 171 15.78 2.26 -1.25
C ASP A 171 14.93 1.13 -1.87
N ARG A 172 15.42 0.58 -2.98
CA ARG A 172 14.81 -0.58 -3.67
C ARG A 172 14.74 -1.81 -2.76
N THR A 173 15.71 -2.00 -1.87
CA THR A 173 15.75 -3.13 -0.93
C THR A 173 14.54 -3.16 0.00
N GLN A 174 14.01 -2.00 0.40
CA GLN A 174 12.82 -1.90 1.25
C GLN A 174 11.55 -2.37 0.53
N VAL A 175 11.46 -2.17 -0.78
CA VAL A 175 10.36 -2.68 -1.59
C VAL A 175 10.46 -4.20 -1.73
N PHE A 176 11.64 -4.72 -2.07
CA PHE A 176 11.87 -6.16 -2.26
C PHE A 176 11.78 -6.96 -0.96
N GLY A 177 12.16 -6.39 0.18
CA GLY A 177 12.05 -7.01 1.51
C GLY A 177 10.65 -6.93 2.13
N SER A 178 9.66 -6.33 1.45
CA SER A 178 8.32 -6.17 2.02
C SER A 178 7.51 -7.47 2.03
N SER A 179 6.62 -7.61 3.01
CA SER A 179 5.65 -8.72 3.08
C SER A 179 4.76 -8.80 1.83
N MET A 180 4.50 -7.66 1.21
CA MET A 180 3.75 -7.57 -0.04
C MET A 180 4.50 -8.29 -1.18
N MET A 181 5.83 -8.13 -1.26
CA MET A 181 6.65 -8.79 -2.28
C MET A 181 6.68 -10.31 -2.08
N VAL A 182 6.79 -10.79 -0.84
CA VAL A 182 6.72 -12.22 -0.52
C VAL A 182 5.40 -12.81 -1.01
N MET A 183 4.28 -12.18 -0.69
CA MET A 183 2.96 -12.60 -1.15
C MET A 183 2.85 -12.63 -2.67
N LEU A 184 3.37 -11.61 -3.33
CA LEU A 184 3.35 -11.47 -4.78
C LEU A 184 4.13 -12.61 -5.46
N VAL A 185 5.33 -12.92 -4.97
CA VAL A 185 6.16 -14.01 -5.50
C VAL A 185 5.47 -15.37 -5.31
N VAL A 186 4.97 -15.66 -4.11
CA VAL A 186 4.31 -16.94 -3.83
C VAL A 186 3.04 -17.11 -4.68
N ASN A 187 2.23 -16.06 -4.78
CA ASN A 187 0.97 -16.12 -5.52
C ASN A 187 1.18 -16.27 -7.03
N THR A 188 2.16 -15.56 -7.59
CA THR A 188 2.50 -15.69 -9.01
C THR A 188 3.13 -17.04 -9.34
N ALA A 189 3.93 -17.60 -8.43
CA ALA A 189 4.47 -18.96 -8.56
C ALA A 189 3.35 -20.01 -8.55
N LEU A 190 2.36 -19.87 -7.65
CA LEU A 190 1.19 -20.77 -7.63
C LEU A 190 0.37 -20.67 -8.93
N GLY A 191 0.14 -19.46 -9.44
CA GLY A 191 -0.55 -19.23 -10.70
C GLY A 191 0.20 -19.86 -11.89
N GLY A 192 1.51 -19.69 -11.94
CA GLY A 192 2.36 -20.32 -12.94
C GLY A 192 2.35 -21.84 -12.83
N LEU A 193 2.43 -22.39 -11.61
CA LEU A 193 2.34 -23.82 -11.34
C LEU A 193 1.00 -24.41 -11.77
N LEU A 194 -0.09 -23.68 -11.51
CA LEU A 194 -1.44 -24.06 -11.94
C LEU A 194 -1.52 -24.19 -13.45
N VAL A 195 -1.12 -23.15 -14.19
CA VAL A 195 -1.17 -23.17 -15.65
C VAL A 195 -0.23 -24.22 -16.22
N GLY A 196 0.98 -24.33 -15.70
CA GLY A 196 1.91 -25.38 -16.09
C GLY A 196 1.33 -26.78 -15.89
N SER A 197 0.67 -27.04 -14.77
CA SER A 197 0.02 -28.33 -14.49
C SER A 197 -1.14 -28.63 -15.45
N LEU A 198 -1.94 -27.64 -15.79
CA LEU A 198 -3.03 -27.79 -16.76
C LEU A 198 -2.49 -28.06 -18.17
N VAL A 199 -1.44 -27.36 -18.60
CA VAL A 199 -0.80 -27.59 -19.90
C VAL A 199 -0.16 -28.97 -19.93
N PHE A 200 0.47 -29.41 -18.85
CA PHE A 200 1.01 -30.77 -18.76
C PHE A 200 -0.08 -31.82 -18.90
N ALA A 201 -1.21 -31.66 -18.21
CA ALA A 201 -2.34 -32.56 -18.30
C ALA A 201 -2.93 -32.64 -19.74
N ALA A 202 -2.89 -31.53 -20.50
CA ALA A 202 -3.42 -31.48 -21.86
C ALA A 202 -2.42 -31.99 -22.92
N THR A 203 -1.12 -31.76 -22.73
CA THR A 203 -0.11 -31.99 -23.80
C THR A 203 0.88 -33.11 -23.45
N SER A 204 0.96 -33.53 -22.19
CA SER A 204 1.97 -34.45 -21.66
C SER A 204 3.42 -34.01 -21.95
N SER A 205 3.64 -32.74 -22.27
CA SER A 205 4.94 -32.16 -22.63
C SER A 205 5.53 -31.33 -21.50
N PRO A 206 6.65 -31.76 -20.88
CA PRO A 206 7.29 -30.99 -19.81
C PRO A 206 7.78 -29.61 -20.27
N GLY A 207 8.28 -29.50 -21.50
CA GLY A 207 8.82 -28.26 -22.05
C GLY A 207 7.73 -27.19 -22.17
N TRP A 208 6.57 -27.51 -22.77
CA TRP A 208 5.44 -26.59 -22.87
C TRP A 208 4.83 -26.23 -21.51
N SER A 209 4.80 -27.19 -20.59
CA SER A 209 4.34 -26.97 -19.21
C SER A 209 5.19 -25.92 -18.48
N LEU A 210 6.52 -26.11 -18.49
CA LEU A 210 7.44 -25.17 -17.86
C LEU A 210 7.43 -23.79 -18.52
N ALA A 211 7.44 -23.74 -19.84
CA ALA A 211 7.44 -22.48 -20.58
C ALA A 211 6.16 -21.67 -20.31
N SER A 212 4.98 -22.29 -20.40
CA SER A 212 3.70 -21.62 -20.16
C SER A 212 3.55 -21.19 -18.70
N GLY A 213 3.95 -22.04 -17.75
CA GLY A 213 3.94 -21.71 -16.33
C GLY A 213 4.84 -20.52 -16.00
N ALA A 214 6.07 -20.49 -16.54
CA ALA A 214 6.99 -19.39 -16.37
C ALA A 214 6.46 -18.08 -16.97
N VAL A 215 5.94 -18.12 -18.19
CA VAL A 215 5.34 -16.94 -18.84
C VAL A 215 4.18 -16.39 -18.01
N VAL A 216 3.29 -17.25 -17.53
CA VAL A 216 2.14 -16.82 -16.72
C VAL A 216 2.60 -16.26 -15.38
N ALA A 217 3.58 -16.87 -14.69
CA ALA A 217 4.12 -16.36 -13.44
C ALA A 217 4.71 -14.95 -13.62
N VAL A 218 5.52 -14.73 -14.67
CA VAL A 218 6.10 -13.41 -14.97
C VAL A 218 5.02 -12.40 -15.34
N ALA A 219 4.07 -12.77 -16.20
CA ALA A 219 2.96 -11.89 -16.59
C ALA A 219 2.10 -11.50 -15.38
N ALA A 220 1.74 -12.46 -14.53
CA ALA A 220 0.99 -12.20 -13.31
C ALA A 220 1.78 -11.31 -12.34
N PHE A 221 3.10 -11.51 -12.20
CA PHE A 221 3.95 -10.66 -11.38
C PHE A 221 3.90 -9.20 -11.85
N VAL A 222 4.09 -8.98 -13.14
CA VAL A 222 4.02 -7.63 -13.74
C VAL A 222 2.63 -7.01 -13.57
N LEU A 223 1.56 -7.76 -13.83
CA LEU A 223 0.19 -7.26 -13.66
C LEU A 223 -0.12 -6.87 -12.22
N TRP A 224 0.29 -7.68 -11.23
CA TRP A 224 0.12 -7.36 -9.81
C TRP A 224 0.93 -6.12 -9.40
N MET A 225 2.17 -5.98 -9.89
CA MET A 225 2.99 -4.78 -9.64
C MET A 225 2.32 -3.52 -10.21
N LEU A 226 1.81 -3.60 -11.44
CA LEU A 226 1.10 -2.48 -12.06
C LEU A 226 -0.19 -2.13 -11.32
N TRP A 227 -0.93 -3.13 -10.85
CA TRP A 227 -2.15 -2.89 -10.08
C TRP A 227 -1.87 -2.23 -8.73
N GLY A 228 -0.88 -2.73 -7.99
CA GLY A 228 -0.46 -2.13 -6.72
C GLY A 228 0.01 -0.68 -6.89
N TYR A 229 0.79 -0.41 -7.95
CA TYR A 229 1.24 0.95 -8.27
C TYR A 229 0.08 1.89 -8.60
N ARG A 230 -0.93 1.40 -9.36
CA ARG A 230 -2.14 2.19 -9.67
C ARG A 230 -2.92 2.56 -8.42
N GLY A 231 -3.07 1.65 -7.46
CA GLY A 231 -3.73 1.94 -6.19
C GLY A 231 -3.07 3.10 -5.43
N TYR A 232 -1.74 3.09 -5.36
CA TYR A 232 -0.97 4.17 -4.75
C TYR A 232 -1.16 5.51 -5.49
N THR A 233 -1.01 5.52 -6.81
CA THR A 233 -1.12 6.75 -7.62
C THR A 233 -2.53 7.32 -7.61
N GLU A 234 -3.56 6.49 -7.52
CA GLU A 234 -4.96 6.94 -7.44
C GLU A 234 -5.23 7.68 -6.14
N VAL A 235 -4.76 7.16 -5.00
CA VAL A 235 -4.88 7.87 -3.71
C VAL A 235 -4.20 9.22 -3.77
N MET A 236 -2.97 9.27 -4.30
CA MET A 236 -2.22 10.53 -4.42
C MET A 236 -2.86 11.52 -5.38
N ARG A 237 -3.55 11.05 -6.41
CA ARG A 237 -4.26 11.89 -7.38
C ARG A 237 -5.52 12.55 -6.79
N VAL A 238 -6.25 11.81 -5.96
CA VAL A 238 -7.50 12.29 -5.33
C VAL A 238 -7.21 13.11 -4.09
N HIS A 239 -6.07 12.85 -3.43
CA HIS A 239 -5.68 13.53 -2.21
C HIS A 239 -5.31 15.00 -2.46
N VAL A 240 -5.97 15.91 -1.74
CA VAL A 240 -5.63 17.33 -1.70
C VAL A 240 -4.88 17.61 -0.41
N PRO A 241 -3.59 17.98 -0.47
CA PRO A 241 -2.81 18.29 0.71
C PRO A 241 -3.36 19.52 1.43
N LEU A 242 -3.55 19.42 2.74
CA LEU A 242 -3.86 20.57 3.59
C LEU A 242 -2.62 21.38 3.94
N ARG A 243 -1.47 20.72 3.99
CA ARG A 243 -0.18 21.34 4.31
C ARG A 243 0.88 20.77 3.39
N ARG A 244 1.54 21.64 2.63
CA ARG A 244 2.62 21.27 1.73
C ARG A 244 3.96 21.47 2.39
N SER A 245 4.94 20.64 2.02
CA SER A 245 6.34 20.86 2.37
C SER A 245 6.85 22.13 1.72
N PRO A 246 7.71 22.93 2.40
CA PRO A 246 8.46 23.96 1.72
C PRO A 246 9.21 23.32 0.57
N GLU A 247 9.20 23.93 -0.60
CA GLU A 247 9.92 23.40 -1.75
C GLU A 247 11.42 23.32 -1.42
N ALA A 248 11.98 22.11 -1.62
CA ALA A 248 13.39 21.84 -1.44
C ALA A 248 14.18 22.26 -2.69
#